data_cd0ca482a211f1ef9acde5d9d0830816
#
_entry.id   cd0ca482a211f1ef9acde5d9d0830816
#
_cell.length_a   1.000
_cell.length_b   1.000
_cell.length_c   1.000
_cell.angle_alpha   90.00
_cell.angle_beta   90.00
_cell.angle_gamma   90.00
#
_symmetry.space_group_name_H-M   'P 1'
#
loop_
_entity.id
_entity.type
_entity.pdbx_description
1 polymer ?
#
loop_
_entity_poly.entity_id
_entity_poly.type
_entity_poly.pdbx_seq_one_letter_code
_entity_poly.pdbx_strand_id
1 'polypeptide(L)'
;MKIRKLVIYITFKIPKLDYLWQYVHHWASIDPEFPFIKFKWKKYNAQQLADAIDHLAEVFLSLGVKKGDTIITIIPMIMEYPLIYLAANSIGAICVPMDVRFRSADFQRFIPHVDPKLVFLIGKARGYDIANLIKNLSSNFNPNIKYFMIGKDEFGTPFEELLEKDYGLSEELKKARSKLSPDDGALIIFTGGTTGVPKSALLTHKNIAHASFLEATYIHEKGVPLG
;
A
#
# COMPACT_ATOMS: atom_id res chain seq x y z
N MET A 1 -14.95 11.58 -28.19
CA MET A 1 -14.40 11.08 -26.92
C MET A 1 -13.19 10.15 -27.09
N LYS A 2 -13.21 9.14 -27.98
CA LYS A 2 -12.06 8.23 -28.22
C LYS A 2 -10.77 8.91 -28.76
N ILE A 3 -10.89 9.91 -29.62
CA ILE A 3 -9.74 10.58 -30.26
C ILE A 3 -8.94 11.45 -29.27
N ARG A 4 -9.61 12.15 -28.32
CA ARG A 4 -8.91 12.93 -27.27
C ARG A 4 -8.08 12.04 -26.33
N LYS A 5 -8.59 10.86 -25.98
CA LYS A 5 -7.82 9.89 -25.16
C LYS A 5 -6.58 9.38 -25.89
N LEU A 6 -6.70 9.08 -27.18
CA LEU A 6 -5.56 8.59 -27.99
C LEU A 6 -4.45 9.63 -28.11
N VAL A 7 -4.79 10.91 -28.31
CA VAL A 7 -3.81 12.02 -28.45
C VAL A 7 -3.06 12.26 -27.12
N ILE A 8 -3.73 12.13 -25.96
CA ILE A 8 -3.08 12.26 -24.64
C ILE A 8 -2.00 11.17 -24.47
N TYR A 9 -2.28 9.94 -24.86
CA TYR A 9 -1.32 8.83 -24.76
C TYR A 9 -0.10 8.97 -25.69
N ILE A 10 -0.25 9.61 -26.86
CA ILE A 10 0.84 9.73 -27.86
C ILE A 10 1.80 10.89 -27.53
N THR A 11 1.33 11.92 -26.81
CA THR A 11 2.13 13.13 -26.50
C THR A 11 2.52 13.25 -25.03
N PHE A 12 2.04 12.35 -24.17
CA PHE A 12 2.28 12.44 -22.73
C PHE A 12 3.68 11.95 -22.38
N LYS A 13 4.50 12.88 -21.89
CA LYS A 13 5.80 12.53 -21.31
C LYS A 13 5.58 12.02 -19.88
N ILE A 14 5.98 10.78 -19.61
CA ILE A 14 5.92 10.21 -18.27
C ILE A 14 6.80 11.05 -17.34
N PRO A 15 6.25 11.65 -16.28
CA PRO A 15 7.05 12.42 -15.33
C PRO A 15 7.94 11.48 -14.52
N LYS A 16 9.14 11.94 -14.17
CA LYS A 16 9.99 11.24 -13.22
C LYS A 16 9.68 11.79 -11.82
N LEU A 17 8.96 11.01 -11.03
CA LEU A 17 8.56 11.35 -9.66
C LEU A 17 9.28 10.43 -8.67
N ASP A 18 9.50 10.92 -7.45
CA ASP A 18 10.27 10.21 -6.44
C ASP A 18 9.43 9.22 -5.61
N TYR A 19 8.09 9.36 -5.64
CA TYR A 19 7.16 8.55 -4.87
C TYR A 19 6.00 8.05 -5.72
N LEU A 20 5.59 6.78 -5.54
CA LEU A 20 4.48 6.21 -6.32
C LEU A 20 3.14 6.93 -6.12
N TRP A 21 2.84 7.38 -4.90
CA TRP A 21 1.61 8.11 -4.62
C TRP A 21 1.52 9.43 -5.40
N GLN A 22 2.66 10.07 -5.72
CA GLN A 22 2.68 11.28 -6.53
C GLN A 22 2.17 11.08 -7.96
N TYR A 23 2.35 9.88 -8.54
CA TYR A 23 1.82 9.59 -9.87
C TYR A 23 0.29 9.62 -9.88
N VAL A 24 -0.35 9.16 -8.81
CA VAL A 24 -1.81 9.22 -8.67
C VAL A 24 -2.29 10.67 -8.61
N HIS A 25 -1.67 11.49 -7.76
CA HIS A 25 -2.00 12.93 -7.62
C HIS A 25 -1.70 13.71 -8.92
N HIS A 26 -0.63 13.36 -9.61
CA HIS A 26 -0.30 13.95 -10.91
C HIS A 26 -1.40 13.68 -11.94
N TRP A 27 -1.87 12.44 -12.05
CA TRP A 27 -2.98 12.10 -12.93
C TRP A 27 -4.29 12.75 -12.49
N ALA A 28 -4.59 12.83 -11.21
CA ALA A 28 -5.76 13.54 -10.69
C ALA A 28 -5.74 15.03 -11.09
N SER A 29 -4.56 15.65 -11.15
CA SER A 29 -4.42 17.06 -11.57
C SER A 29 -4.58 17.28 -13.07
N ILE A 30 -4.38 16.25 -13.92
CA ILE A 30 -4.46 16.34 -15.38
C ILE A 30 -5.83 15.90 -15.89
N ASP A 31 -6.28 14.73 -15.46
CA ASP A 31 -7.55 14.12 -15.85
C ASP A 31 -8.15 13.43 -14.61
N PRO A 32 -8.92 14.15 -13.77
CA PRO A 32 -9.53 13.60 -12.56
C PRO A 32 -10.37 12.35 -12.79
N GLU A 33 -11.02 12.28 -13.95
CA GLU A 33 -11.91 11.17 -14.34
C GLU A 33 -11.16 10.00 -15.01
N PHE A 34 -9.83 10.08 -15.15
CA PHE A 34 -9.04 8.99 -15.74
C PHE A 34 -9.27 7.69 -14.96
N PRO A 35 -9.68 6.59 -15.63
CA PRO A 35 -9.92 5.32 -14.97
C PRO A 35 -8.59 4.71 -14.55
N PHE A 36 -8.21 4.89 -13.29
CA PHE A 36 -6.87 4.58 -12.79
C PHE A 36 -6.70 3.11 -12.43
N ILE A 37 -7.63 2.56 -11.63
CA ILE A 37 -7.55 1.17 -11.18
C ILE A 37 -8.93 0.52 -11.18
N LYS A 38 -9.00 -0.76 -11.58
CA LYS A 38 -10.20 -1.57 -11.54
C LYS A 38 -9.88 -2.96 -10.99
N PHE A 39 -10.67 -3.41 -10.04
CA PHE A 39 -10.63 -4.78 -9.53
C PHE A 39 -12.05 -5.29 -9.34
N LYS A 40 -12.44 -6.32 -10.10
CA LYS A 40 -13.82 -6.83 -10.17
C LYS A 40 -14.80 -5.69 -10.49
N TRP A 41 -15.75 -5.40 -9.57
CA TRP A 41 -16.73 -4.31 -9.70
C TRP A 41 -16.27 -2.98 -9.09
N LYS A 42 -15.23 -2.99 -8.23
CA LYS A 42 -14.64 -1.78 -7.66
C LYS A 42 -13.75 -1.10 -8.70
N LYS A 43 -13.87 0.20 -8.82
CA LYS A 43 -13.02 1.04 -9.68
C LYS A 43 -12.80 2.39 -9.01
N TYR A 44 -11.64 2.95 -9.25
CA TYR A 44 -11.32 4.33 -8.89
C TYR A 44 -10.87 5.09 -10.13
N ASN A 45 -11.37 6.30 -10.33
CA ASN A 45 -10.71 7.27 -11.18
C ASN A 45 -9.53 7.90 -10.43
N ALA A 46 -8.74 8.74 -11.11
CA ALA A 46 -7.53 9.32 -10.53
C ALA A 46 -7.83 10.17 -9.29
N GLN A 47 -8.90 11.00 -9.33
CA GLN A 47 -9.28 11.82 -8.20
C GLN A 47 -9.74 10.98 -7.02
N GLN A 48 -10.64 10.04 -7.24
CA GLN A 48 -11.15 9.16 -6.19
C GLN A 48 -10.02 8.38 -5.50
N LEU A 49 -9.02 7.93 -6.27
CA LEU A 49 -7.88 7.22 -5.71
C LEU A 49 -6.97 8.16 -4.91
N ALA A 50 -6.72 9.37 -5.40
CA ALA A 50 -5.94 10.37 -4.67
C ALA A 50 -6.60 10.74 -3.33
N ASP A 51 -7.91 11.01 -3.35
CA ASP A 51 -8.68 11.33 -2.14
C ASP A 51 -8.67 10.17 -1.13
N ALA A 52 -8.82 8.92 -1.61
CA ALA A 52 -8.79 7.74 -0.74
C ALA A 52 -7.40 7.51 -0.12
N ILE A 53 -6.32 7.78 -0.87
CA ILE A 53 -4.94 7.74 -0.34
C ILE A 53 -4.75 8.79 0.74
N ASP A 54 -5.17 10.02 0.49
CA ASP A 54 -5.01 11.13 1.44
C ASP A 54 -5.80 10.88 2.71
N HIS A 55 -7.05 10.47 2.57
CA HIS A 55 -7.91 10.10 3.69
C HIS A 55 -7.29 8.99 4.55
N LEU A 56 -6.85 7.90 3.93
CA LEU A 56 -6.26 6.78 4.68
C LEU A 56 -4.92 7.15 5.32
N ALA A 57 -4.14 8.03 4.69
CA ALA A 57 -2.92 8.57 5.27
C ALA A 57 -3.19 9.40 6.54
N GLU A 58 -4.24 10.24 6.53
CA GLU A 58 -4.70 10.98 7.72
C GLU A 58 -5.14 10.03 8.84
N VAL A 59 -5.88 8.97 8.49
CA VAL A 59 -6.26 7.93 9.45
C VAL A 59 -5.02 7.31 10.08
N PHE A 60 -4.01 6.96 9.30
CA PHE A 60 -2.77 6.37 9.82
C PHE A 60 -2.03 7.33 10.77
N LEU A 61 -1.95 8.61 10.43
CA LEU A 61 -1.39 9.63 11.33
C LEU A 61 -2.18 9.72 12.65
N SER A 62 -3.52 9.72 12.58
CA SER A 62 -4.40 9.75 13.78
C SER A 62 -4.26 8.49 14.65
N LEU A 63 -3.90 7.36 14.06
CA LEU A 63 -3.59 6.11 14.77
C LEU A 63 -2.17 6.09 15.37
N GLY A 64 -1.39 7.17 15.17
CA GLY A 64 -0.05 7.35 15.71
C GLY A 64 1.06 6.77 14.85
N VAL A 65 0.79 6.43 13.57
CA VAL A 65 1.82 6.00 12.63
C VAL A 65 2.73 7.17 12.28
N LYS A 66 4.02 6.90 12.24
CA LYS A 66 5.07 7.88 11.93
C LYS A 66 5.97 7.35 10.82
N LYS A 67 6.77 8.25 10.25
CA LYS A 67 7.85 7.90 9.32
C LYS A 67 8.76 6.81 9.92
N GLY A 68 8.99 5.74 9.17
CA GLY A 68 9.79 4.59 9.57
C GLY A 68 9.03 3.49 10.31
N ASP A 69 7.80 3.75 10.80
CA ASP A 69 6.96 2.69 11.35
C ASP A 69 6.55 1.69 10.25
N THR A 70 6.34 0.44 10.62
CA THR A 70 5.95 -0.61 9.67
C THR A 70 4.45 -0.90 9.74
N ILE A 71 3.88 -1.23 8.58
CA ILE A 71 2.50 -1.64 8.39
C ILE A 71 2.49 -2.98 7.65
N ILE A 72 1.98 -4.03 8.29
CA ILE A 72 1.86 -5.34 7.67
C ILE A 72 0.54 -5.46 6.91
N THR A 73 0.60 -6.12 5.75
CA THR A 73 -0.59 -6.53 4.99
C THR A 73 -0.55 -8.04 4.77
N ILE A 74 -1.53 -8.78 5.30
CA ILE A 74 -1.75 -10.22 5.10
C ILE A 74 -3.04 -10.36 4.28
N ILE A 75 -3.00 -9.83 3.06
CA ILE A 75 -4.13 -9.75 2.15
C ILE A 75 -3.69 -10.15 0.73
N PRO A 76 -4.57 -10.74 -0.10
CA PRO A 76 -4.26 -10.96 -1.50
C PRO A 76 -4.24 -9.64 -2.28
N MET A 77 -3.92 -9.68 -3.57
CA MET A 77 -4.03 -8.51 -4.45
C MET A 77 -5.51 -8.15 -4.69
N ILE A 78 -6.06 -7.36 -3.77
CA ILE A 78 -7.41 -6.80 -3.78
C ILE A 78 -7.32 -5.27 -3.78
N MET A 79 -8.46 -4.58 -3.96
CA MET A 79 -8.49 -3.12 -4.10
C MET A 79 -7.90 -2.37 -2.88
N GLU A 80 -8.04 -2.93 -1.70
CA GLU A 80 -7.55 -2.36 -0.44
C GLU A 80 -6.01 -2.34 -0.36
N TYR A 81 -5.32 -3.29 -1.04
CA TYR A 81 -3.86 -3.38 -1.00
C TYR A 81 -3.16 -2.10 -1.53
N PRO A 82 -3.41 -1.63 -2.77
CA PRO A 82 -2.79 -0.41 -3.25
C PRO A 82 -3.18 0.83 -2.45
N LEU A 83 -4.38 0.91 -1.89
CA LEU A 83 -4.79 2.01 -1.01
C LEU A 83 -3.91 2.06 0.24
N ILE A 84 -3.81 0.95 0.97
CA ILE A 84 -2.99 0.83 2.18
C ILE A 84 -1.52 1.14 1.87
N TYR A 85 -1.00 0.55 0.78
CA TYR A 85 0.39 0.72 0.37
C TYR A 85 0.74 2.18 0.05
N LEU A 86 -0.06 2.84 -0.79
CA LEU A 86 0.19 4.22 -1.21
C LEU A 86 -0.03 5.21 -0.06
N ALA A 87 -1.04 4.99 0.78
CA ALA A 87 -1.29 5.80 1.97
C ALA A 87 -0.13 5.71 2.97
N ALA A 88 0.33 4.49 3.30
CA ALA A 88 1.47 4.25 4.17
C ALA A 88 2.74 4.95 3.65
N ASN A 89 3.03 4.76 2.38
CA ASN A 89 4.21 5.37 1.74
C ASN A 89 4.12 6.89 1.68
N SER A 90 2.92 7.48 1.59
CA SER A 90 2.75 8.94 1.53
C SER A 90 3.08 9.67 2.83
N ILE A 91 3.19 8.95 3.94
CA ILE A 91 3.61 9.46 5.26
C ILE A 91 4.96 8.89 5.72
N GLY A 92 5.63 8.12 4.86
CA GLY A 92 6.94 7.51 5.15
C GLY A 92 6.88 6.26 6.02
N ALA A 93 5.71 5.64 6.18
CA ALA A 93 5.60 4.32 6.77
C ALA A 93 6.01 3.25 5.76
N ILE A 94 6.57 2.15 6.26
CA ILE A 94 7.12 1.05 5.46
C ILE A 94 6.07 -0.05 5.36
N CYS A 95 5.64 -0.38 4.16
CA CYS A 95 4.70 -1.48 3.94
C CYS A 95 5.43 -2.83 3.97
N VAL A 96 4.83 -3.84 4.61
CA VAL A 96 5.39 -5.18 4.74
C VAL A 96 4.35 -6.22 4.30
N PRO A 97 4.27 -6.52 3.00
CA PRO A 97 3.35 -7.54 2.51
C PRO A 97 3.79 -8.93 2.96
N MET A 98 2.89 -9.66 3.57
CA MET A 98 3.08 -11.06 3.95
C MET A 98 2.14 -11.95 3.16
N ASP A 99 2.66 -13.04 2.64
CA ASP A 99 1.89 -13.97 1.83
C ASP A 99 0.80 -14.66 2.68
N VAL A 100 -0.42 -14.69 2.18
CA VAL A 100 -1.55 -15.42 2.81
C VAL A 100 -1.30 -16.93 2.93
N ARG A 101 -0.26 -17.46 2.28
CA ARG A 101 0.20 -18.84 2.40
C ARG A 101 1.13 -19.07 3.58
N PHE A 102 1.62 -18.03 4.25
CA PHE A 102 2.44 -18.15 5.44
C PHE A 102 1.70 -18.89 6.55
N ARG A 103 2.46 -19.54 7.43
CA ARG A 103 1.94 -20.35 8.53
C ARG A 103 2.45 -19.79 9.88
N SER A 104 2.04 -20.45 10.95
CA SER A 104 2.36 -20.06 12.32
C SER A 104 3.85 -19.72 12.53
N ALA A 105 4.75 -20.58 12.04
CA ALA A 105 6.19 -20.37 12.19
C ALA A 105 6.68 -19.11 11.45
N ASP A 106 6.13 -18.82 10.27
CA ASP A 106 6.49 -17.64 9.49
C ASP A 106 6.04 -16.37 10.21
N PHE A 107 4.77 -16.32 10.66
CA PHE A 107 4.23 -15.16 11.36
C PHE A 107 4.90 -14.93 12.72
N GLN A 108 5.17 -15.98 13.50
CA GLN A 108 5.91 -15.88 14.76
C GLN A 108 7.31 -15.32 14.56
N ARG A 109 7.92 -15.55 13.43
CA ARG A 109 9.24 -15.07 13.09
C ARG A 109 9.23 -13.64 12.54
N PHE A 110 8.34 -13.36 11.57
CA PHE A 110 8.41 -12.12 10.80
C PHE A 110 7.71 -10.94 11.48
N ILE A 111 6.59 -11.16 12.17
CA ILE A 111 5.85 -10.08 12.82
C ILE A 111 6.69 -9.40 13.91
N PRO A 112 7.32 -10.11 14.86
CA PRO A 112 8.19 -9.47 15.85
C PRO A 112 9.45 -8.83 15.22
N HIS A 113 9.94 -9.37 14.10
CA HIS A 113 11.13 -8.84 13.44
C HIS A 113 10.93 -7.42 12.91
N VAL A 114 9.74 -7.09 12.44
CA VAL A 114 9.41 -5.78 11.88
C VAL A 114 8.64 -4.89 12.86
N ASP A 115 8.15 -5.41 13.97
CA ASP A 115 7.41 -4.71 15.04
C ASP A 115 6.38 -3.70 14.52
N PRO A 116 5.30 -4.17 13.84
CA PRO A 116 4.39 -3.29 13.12
C PRO A 116 3.51 -2.46 14.05
N LYS A 117 3.13 -1.27 13.61
CA LYS A 117 2.07 -0.47 14.25
C LYS A 117 0.68 -0.97 13.88
N LEU A 118 0.49 -1.29 12.59
CA LEU A 118 -0.79 -1.73 12.06
C LEU A 118 -0.62 -3.05 11.32
N VAL A 119 -1.61 -3.92 11.42
CA VAL A 119 -1.71 -5.16 10.65
C VAL A 119 -3.07 -5.20 9.96
N PHE A 120 -3.08 -5.26 8.65
CA PHE A 120 -4.27 -5.46 7.82
C PHE A 120 -4.32 -6.90 7.36
N LEU A 121 -5.46 -7.59 7.58
CA LEU A 121 -5.60 -8.99 7.23
C LEU A 121 -7.03 -9.33 6.78
N ILE A 122 -7.16 -10.48 6.13
CA ILE A 122 -8.45 -11.08 5.79
C ILE A 122 -8.77 -12.24 6.74
N GLY A 123 -10.04 -12.60 6.87
CA GLY A 123 -10.48 -13.72 7.70
C GLY A 123 -9.94 -15.04 7.19
N LYS A 124 -10.29 -15.42 5.94
CA LYS A 124 -9.94 -16.72 5.36
C LYS A 124 -9.35 -16.57 3.96
N ALA A 125 -8.30 -17.33 3.67
CA ALA A 125 -7.72 -17.45 2.34
C ALA A 125 -7.25 -18.88 2.06
N ARG A 126 -7.52 -19.40 0.85
CA ARG A 126 -7.04 -20.69 0.37
C ARG A 126 -7.26 -21.85 1.35
N GLY A 127 -8.40 -21.87 2.04
CA GLY A 127 -8.76 -22.91 3.01
C GLY A 127 -8.16 -22.70 4.42
N TYR A 128 -7.43 -21.60 4.66
CA TYR A 128 -6.86 -21.27 5.97
C TYR A 128 -7.59 -20.12 6.63
N ASP A 129 -7.80 -20.23 7.93
CA ASP A 129 -8.35 -19.18 8.78
C ASP A 129 -7.20 -18.33 9.32
N ILE A 130 -6.88 -17.24 8.57
CA ILE A 130 -5.75 -16.36 8.87
C ILE A 130 -6.05 -15.54 10.11
N ALA A 131 -7.28 -15.03 10.25
CA ALA A 131 -7.67 -14.25 11.41
C ALA A 131 -7.52 -15.05 12.71
N ASN A 132 -8.04 -16.27 12.75
CA ASN A 132 -7.89 -17.13 13.92
C ASN A 132 -6.42 -17.49 14.19
N LEU A 133 -5.63 -17.74 13.14
CA LEU A 133 -4.20 -18.00 13.30
C LEU A 133 -3.47 -16.82 13.93
N ILE A 134 -3.66 -15.61 13.43
CA ILE A 134 -3.04 -14.38 13.96
C ILE A 134 -3.56 -14.08 15.37
N LYS A 135 -4.86 -14.24 15.61
CA LYS A 135 -5.48 -14.11 16.95
C LYS A 135 -4.78 -14.98 17.99
N ASN A 136 -4.55 -16.26 17.67
CA ASN A 136 -3.88 -17.18 18.57
C ASN A 136 -2.39 -16.86 18.81
N LEU A 137 -1.76 -16.17 17.88
CA LEU A 137 -0.36 -15.75 18.00
C LEU A 137 -0.18 -14.36 18.61
N SER A 138 -1.22 -13.55 18.64
CA SER A 138 -1.15 -12.12 18.99
C SER A 138 -0.61 -11.85 20.39
N SER A 139 -0.81 -12.78 21.33
CA SER A 139 -0.24 -12.68 22.69
C SER A 139 1.30 -12.72 22.72
N ASN A 140 1.93 -13.21 21.66
CA ASN A 140 3.39 -13.27 21.51
C ASN A 140 3.96 -12.03 20.83
N PHE A 141 3.12 -11.10 20.40
CA PHE A 141 3.51 -9.91 19.67
C PHE A 141 3.40 -8.66 20.55
N ASN A 142 3.88 -7.52 20.05
CA ASN A 142 3.75 -6.24 20.71
C ASN A 142 2.24 -5.94 20.98
N PRO A 143 1.83 -5.70 22.24
CA PRO A 143 0.42 -5.47 22.59
C PRO A 143 -0.16 -4.17 22.01
N ASN A 144 0.67 -3.27 21.49
CA ASN A 144 0.23 -2.02 20.90
C ASN A 144 -0.11 -2.15 19.41
N ILE A 145 0.07 -3.34 18.80
CA ILE A 145 -0.31 -3.58 17.42
C ILE A 145 -1.83 -3.45 17.27
N LYS A 146 -2.26 -2.64 16.30
CA LYS A 146 -3.68 -2.53 15.95
C LYS A 146 -3.97 -3.40 14.74
N TYR A 147 -5.04 -4.20 14.83
CA TYR A 147 -5.45 -5.15 13.79
C TYR A 147 -6.70 -4.63 13.07
N PHE A 148 -6.66 -4.65 11.73
CA PHE A 148 -7.77 -4.23 10.87
C PHE A 148 -8.15 -5.36 9.93
N MET A 149 -9.46 -5.65 9.88
CA MET A 149 -10.02 -6.74 9.10
C MET A 149 -10.61 -6.24 7.80
N ILE A 150 -10.22 -6.85 6.69
CA ILE A 150 -10.86 -6.63 5.41
C ILE A 150 -11.90 -7.74 5.20
N GLY A 151 -13.15 -7.34 5.15
CA GLY A 151 -14.30 -8.23 5.19
C GLY A 151 -14.78 -8.52 6.61
N LYS A 152 -15.75 -9.43 6.73
CA LYS A 152 -16.42 -9.73 8.01
C LYS A 152 -15.57 -10.70 8.84
N ASP A 153 -15.11 -10.27 9.99
CA ASP A 153 -14.47 -11.07 11.03
C ASP A 153 -14.54 -10.33 12.37
N GLU A 154 -14.45 -11.07 13.50
CA GLU A 154 -14.58 -10.51 14.86
C GLU A 154 -13.23 -10.19 15.52
N PHE A 155 -12.10 -10.51 14.89
CA PHE A 155 -10.79 -10.39 15.53
C PHE A 155 -10.27 -8.94 15.61
N GLY A 156 -10.48 -8.13 14.58
CA GLY A 156 -9.96 -6.75 14.51
C GLY A 156 -11.03 -5.74 14.17
N THR A 157 -10.65 -4.47 14.11
CA THR A 157 -11.52 -3.40 13.64
C THR A 157 -11.81 -3.56 12.14
N PRO A 158 -13.06 -3.47 11.67
CA PRO A 158 -13.38 -3.47 10.25
C PRO A 158 -12.63 -2.37 9.49
N PHE A 159 -12.04 -2.70 8.35
CA PHE A 159 -11.32 -1.72 7.52
C PHE A 159 -12.24 -0.58 7.06
N GLU A 160 -13.50 -0.90 6.81
CA GLU A 160 -14.52 0.05 6.40
C GLU A 160 -14.70 1.20 7.39
N GLU A 161 -14.54 0.95 8.69
CA GLU A 161 -14.61 2.00 9.73
C GLU A 161 -13.51 3.07 9.59
N LEU A 162 -12.38 2.71 8.97
CA LEU A 162 -11.32 3.67 8.69
C LEU A 162 -11.71 4.66 7.59
N LEU A 163 -12.65 4.28 6.73
CA LEU A 163 -13.09 5.08 5.59
C LEU A 163 -14.29 5.99 5.91
N GLU A 164 -14.91 5.82 7.09
CA GLU A 164 -16.12 6.57 7.47
C GLU A 164 -15.85 8.00 7.98
N LYS A 165 -14.63 8.27 8.45
CA LYS A 165 -14.25 9.57 8.99
C LYS A 165 -13.70 10.46 7.89
N ASP A 166 -14.27 11.66 7.73
CA ASP A 166 -13.72 12.68 6.85
C ASP A 166 -12.69 13.52 7.62
N TYR A 167 -11.44 13.46 7.20
CA TYR A 167 -10.34 14.21 7.83
C TYR A 167 -9.95 15.46 7.01
N GLY A 168 -10.31 15.53 5.73
CA GLY A 168 -9.75 16.53 4.83
C GLY A 168 -8.21 16.46 4.74
N LEU A 169 -7.60 17.27 3.90
CA LEU A 169 -6.14 17.34 3.80
C LEU A 169 -5.59 18.22 4.94
N SER A 170 -5.11 17.59 6.02
CA SER A 170 -4.61 18.30 7.20
C SER A 170 -3.21 18.87 7.00
N GLU A 171 -2.87 19.88 7.83
CA GLU A 171 -1.50 20.39 7.92
C GLU A 171 -0.52 19.31 8.40
N GLU A 172 -0.99 18.32 9.18
CA GLU A 172 -0.18 17.18 9.63
C GLU A 172 0.26 16.30 8.48
N LEU A 173 -0.63 16.00 7.53
CA LEU A 173 -0.29 15.23 6.33
C LEU A 173 0.72 15.98 5.46
N LYS A 174 0.52 17.29 5.23
CA LYS A 174 1.48 18.12 4.50
C LYS A 174 2.85 18.10 5.17
N LYS A 175 2.88 18.24 6.50
CA LYS A 175 4.11 18.19 7.31
C LYS A 175 4.76 16.80 7.27
N ALA A 176 4.00 15.73 7.29
CA ALA A 176 4.55 14.38 7.14
C ALA A 176 5.21 14.20 5.77
N ARG A 177 4.52 14.60 4.70
CA ARG A 177 5.03 14.54 3.32
C ARG A 177 6.28 15.39 3.09
N SER A 178 6.36 16.58 3.71
CA SER A 178 7.54 17.45 3.56
C SER A 178 8.83 16.90 4.18
N LYS A 179 8.72 15.87 5.03
CA LYS A 179 9.86 15.21 5.69
C LYS A 179 10.34 13.95 4.97
N LEU A 180 9.70 13.58 3.86
CA LEU A 180 10.07 12.40 3.10
C LEU A 180 11.38 12.62 2.34
N SER A 181 12.17 11.54 2.25
CA SER A 181 13.32 11.45 1.36
C SER A 181 13.13 10.28 0.40
N PRO A 182 13.54 10.37 -0.86
CA PRO A 182 13.52 9.24 -1.80
C PRO A 182 14.33 8.03 -1.31
N ASP A 183 15.30 8.25 -0.43
CA ASP A 183 16.13 7.20 0.17
C ASP A 183 15.52 6.59 1.45
N ASP A 184 14.35 7.07 1.91
CA ASP A 184 13.60 6.43 3.00
C ASP A 184 13.09 5.05 2.57
N GLY A 185 12.99 4.13 3.55
CA GLY A 185 12.38 2.82 3.34
C GLY A 185 10.90 2.93 2.98
N ALA A 186 10.45 2.13 2.02
CA ALA A 186 9.07 2.11 1.55
C ALA A 186 8.44 0.71 1.60
N LEU A 187 9.26 -0.32 1.45
CA LEU A 187 8.77 -1.70 1.34
C LEU A 187 9.79 -2.68 1.94
N ILE A 188 9.32 -3.60 2.77
CA ILE A 188 10.11 -4.75 3.22
C ILE A 188 9.52 -6.01 2.59
N ILE A 189 10.35 -6.78 1.87
CA ILE A 189 9.98 -8.07 1.28
C ILE A 189 10.79 -9.18 1.93
N PHE A 190 10.14 -10.24 2.37
CA PHE A 190 10.79 -11.46 2.83
C PHE A 190 11.07 -12.37 1.64
N THR A 191 12.35 -12.72 1.44
CA THR A 191 12.79 -13.61 0.36
C THR A 191 13.18 -14.98 0.92
N GLY A 192 12.88 -16.06 0.19
CA GLY A 192 13.35 -17.39 0.54
C GLY A 192 14.89 -17.44 0.43
N GLY A 193 15.58 -17.53 1.56
CA GLY A 193 17.04 -17.67 1.56
C GLY A 193 17.46 -19.08 1.16
N THR A 194 18.52 -19.21 0.35
CA THR A 194 19.15 -20.50 0.01
C THR A 194 19.66 -21.26 1.24
N THR A 195 19.81 -20.56 2.38
CA THR A 195 20.24 -21.11 3.68
C THR A 195 19.06 -21.53 4.57
N GLY A 196 17.83 -21.56 4.05
CA GLY A 196 16.62 -21.89 4.83
C GLY A 196 16.12 -20.78 5.78
N VAL A 197 16.88 -19.70 5.91
CA VAL A 197 16.51 -18.53 6.71
C VAL A 197 16.06 -17.42 5.75
N PRO A 198 14.77 -17.06 5.72
CA PRO A 198 14.31 -15.95 4.91
C PRO A 198 15.02 -14.65 5.32
N LYS A 199 15.44 -13.87 4.33
CA LYS A 199 16.05 -12.56 4.52
C LYS A 199 15.02 -11.49 4.23
N SER A 200 15.06 -10.39 4.98
CA SER A 200 14.29 -9.18 4.67
C SER A 200 15.10 -8.26 3.77
N ALA A 201 14.50 -7.81 2.68
CA ALA A 201 15.05 -6.79 1.80
C ALA A 201 14.25 -5.50 1.98
N LEU A 202 14.93 -4.41 2.37
CA LEU A 202 14.36 -3.08 2.44
C LEU A 202 14.55 -2.38 1.09
N LEU A 203 13.45 -1.99 0.47
CA LEU A 203 13.44 -1.17 -0.74
C LEU A 203 13.06 0.27 -0.37
N THR A 204 13.79 1.23 -0.93
CA THR A 204 13.49 2.66 -0.74
C THR A 204 12.45 3.15 -1.75
N HIS A 205 11.85 4.32 -1.49
CA HIS A 205 10.97 4.99 -2.46
C HIS A 205 11.66 5.13 -3.82
N LYS A 206 12.92 5.54 -3.83
CA LYS A 206 13.75 5.70 -5.03
C LYS A 206 13.90 4.39 -5.82
N ASN A 207 14.13 3.27 -5.14
CA ASN A 207 14.24 1.97 -5.82
C ASN A 207 12.95 1.63 -6.56
N ILE A 208 11.80 1.83 -5.91
CA ILE A 208 10.49 1.47 -6.44
C ILE A 208 10.07 2.44 -7.54
N ALA A 209 10.14 3.76 -7.28
CA ALA A 209 9.72 4.78 -8.24
C ALA A 209 10.59 4.75 -9.50
N HIS A 210 11.92 4.55 -9.35
CA HIS A 210 12.82 4.46 -10.50
C HIS A 210 12.54 3.22 -11.36
N ALA A 211 12.35 2.04 -10.73
CA ALA A 211 12.01 0.82 -11.45
C ALA A 211 10.68 0.98 -12.21
N SER A 212 9.65 1.51 -11.55
CA SER A 212 8.34 1.77 -12.16
C SER A 212 8.41 2.77 -13.30
N PHE A 213 9.23 3.83 -13.16
CA PHE A 213 9.44 4.82 -14.22
C PHE A 213 10.11 4.19 -15.45
N LEU A 214 11.15 3.38 -15.27
CA LEU A 214 11.84 2.70 -16.37
C LEU A 214 10.90 1.73 -17.09
N GLU A 215 10.14 0.94 -16.34
CA GLU A 215 9.16 0.00 -16.91
C GLU A 215 8.09 0.74 -17.73
N ALA A 216 7.48 1.79 -17.14
CA ALA A 216 6.46 2.58 -17.82
C ALA A 216 7.01 3.25 -19.09
N THR A 217 8.24 3.79 -19.05
CA THR A 217 8.90 4.40 -20.21
C THR A 217 9.14 3.36 -21.31
N TYR A 218 9.63 2.18 -20.93
CA TYR A 218 9.88 1.09 -21.90
C TYR A 218 8.57 0.63 -22.57
N ILE A 219 7.50 0.43 -21.78
CA ILE A 219 6.17 0.05 -22.28
C ILE A 219 5.65 1.11 -23.25
N HIS A 220 5.77 2.39 -22.88
CA HIS A 220 5.33 3.52 -23.69
C HIS A 220 6.10 3.60 -25.03
N GLU A 221 7.43 3.51 -25.00
CA GLU A 221 8.29 3.56 -26.20
C GLU A 221 8.07 2.38 -27.15
N LYS A 222 7.75 1.20 -26.62
CA LYS A 222 7.47 0.00 -27.41
C LYS A 222 6.04 -0.09 -27.92
N GLY A 223 5.17 0.86 -27.55
CA GLY A 223 3.77 0.86 -27.97
C GLY A 223 2.99 -0.37 -27.48
N VAL A 224 3.42 -0.97 -26.34
CA VAL A 224 2.71 -2.11 -25.74
C VAL A 224 1.36 -1.62 -25.22
N PRO A 225 0.23 -2.21 -25.65
CA PRO A 225 -1.07 -1.81 -25.13
C PRO A 225 -1.12 -2.06 -23.61
N LEU A 226 -1.42 -1.02 -22.85
CA LEU A 226 -1.80 -1.18 -21.46
C LEU A 226 -3.19 -1.83 -21.45
N GLY A 227 -3.27 -3.11 -21.05
CA GLY A 227 -4.45 -3.94 -21.06
C GLY A 227 -5.57 -3.47 -20.10
#